data_da10502ced796c1bd6e0aea5b1d4e291
#
_entry.id   da10502ced796c1bd6e0aea5b1d4e291
#
_cell.length_a   1.000
_cell.length_b   1.000
_cell.length_c   1.000
_cell.angle_alpha   90.00
_cell.angle_beta   90.00
_cell.angle_gamma   90.00
#
_symmetry.space_group_name_H-M   'P 1'
#
loop_
_entity.id
_entity.type
_entity.pdbx_description
1 polymer ?
#
loop_
_entity_poly.entity_id
_entity_poly.type
_entity_poly.pdbx_seq_one_letter_code
_entity_poly.pdbx_strand_id
1 'polypeptide(L)'
;ASFRDRQPLEKHTWLAVAEVSGLARTRGDVIRSAAPLDPKLFEGVLSSRVIQKTLINLDKKADRFVAEKRQQIGQLILSKSSLESVTPEERVTAIINAIREKGSVALAFSGEVKSWQARVSLAATLDETLPDQSDAALMKSLEVWLIPYLADTSKISDLGKLDFRSILKNQLTWEQQKSIEKLTPTELSVPSGDTVKIDYSQNPPVLATKLQTMFGCTTTPTILNGELPLMIHLLSPAGRPLQITQSLESFWRDVYPEVRKEMKGRYPKHPWPDDPLGAPPTNRTR
;
A
#
# COMPACT_ATOMS: atom_id res chain seq x y z
N ALA A 1 28.21 29.29 -4.61
CA ALA A 1 29.22 30.20 -5.18
C ALA A 1 30.48 30.14 -4.34
N SER A 2 31.65 30.29 -4.95
CA SER A 2 32.98 30.30 -4.30
C SER A 2 33.81 31.44 -4.82
N PHE A 3 34.86 31.84 -4.08
CA PHE A 3 35.86 32.75 -4.61
C PHE A 3 36.80 32.01 -5.58
N ARG A 4 37.35 32.73 -6.55
CA ARG A 4 38.26 32.16 -7.54
C ARG A 4 39.65 31.87 -6.92
N ASP A 5 40.09 32.75 -6.01
CA ASP A 5 41.34 32.68 -5.29
C ASP A 5 41.10 32.92 -3.81
N ARG A 6 42.01 32.48 -2.92
CA ARG A 6 41.93 32.74 -1.49
C ARG A 6 41.81 34.22 -1.21
N GLN A 7 40.77 34.62 -0.50
CA GLN A 7 40.48 36.02 -0.18
C GLN A 7 40.29 36.20 1.33
N PRO A 8 40.64 37.38 1.88
CA PRO A 8 40.38 37.70 3.30
C PRO A 8 38.89 37.55 3.70
N LEU A 9 37.97 37.70 2.76
CA LEU A 9 36.54 37.57 2.94
C LEU A 9 36.08 36.15 3.30
N GLU A 10 36.87 35.11 3.00
CA GLU A 10 36.57 33.72 3.38
C GLU A 10 36.54 33.48 4.90
N LYS A 11 37.11 34.39 5.67
CA LYS A 11 37.11 34.31 7.14
C LYS A 11 35.77 34.73 7.75
N HIS A 12 34.93 35.39 7.00
CA HIS A 12 33.61 35.86 7.48
C HIS A 12 32.54 34.81 7.30
N THR A 13 31.76 34.59 8.36
CA THR A 13 30.64 33.62 8.36
C THR A 13 29.54 34.05 7.41
N TRP A 14 29.33 35.37 7.25
CA TRP A 14 28.29 35.95 6.43
C TRP A 14 28.85 36.97 5.46
N LEU A 15 28.39 36.87 4.22
CA LEU A 15 28.76 37.80 3.14
C LEU A 15 27.50 38.30 2.43
N ALA A 16 27.45 39.60 2.19
CA ALA A 16 26.52 40.20 1.22
C ALA A 16 27.22 40.14 -0.15
N VAL A 17 26.68 39.31 -1.04
CA VAL A 17 27.22 39.13 -2.39
C VAL A 17 26.43 40.02 -3.33
N ALA A 18 27.12 40.98 -3.97
CA ALA A 18 26.54 41.89 -4.93
C ALA A 18 26.59 41.37 -6.37
N GLU A 19 27.63 40.61 -6.69
CA GLU A 19 27.84 40.11 -8.05
C GLU A 19 28.38 38.67 -8.04
N VAL A 20 27.68 37.80 -8.83
CA VAL A 20 28.09 36.43 -9.08
C VAL A 20 28.21 36.24 -10.58
N SER A 21 29.30 35.66 -11.03
CA SER A 21 29.46 35.25 -12.43
C SER A 21 29.55 33.73 -12.52
N GLY A 22 28.66 33.13 -13.28
CA GLY A 22 28.66 31.71 -13.62
C GLY A 22 28.36 31.53 -15.09
N LEU A 23 29.24 30.88 -15.83
CA LEU A 23 28.90 30.26 -17.10
C LEU A 23 28.29 28.89 -16.77
N ALA A 24 27.00 28.78 -17.05
CA ALA A 24 26.13 27.68 -16.69
C ALA A 24 26.51 26.31 -17.30
N ARG A 25 27.71 25.79 -17.13
CA ARG A 25 27.91 24.37 -17.51
C ARG A 25 29.10 23.61 -16.90
N THR A 26 30.09 24.22 -16.26
CA THR A 26 31.29 23.42 -15.90
C THR A 26 32.08 23.77 -14.62
N ARG A 27 31.83 24.90 -13.97
CA ARG A 27 32.44 25.27 -12.66
C ARG A 27 31.43 26.14 -11.93
N GLY A 28 31.17 25.86 -10.65
CA GLY A 28 30.21 26.60 -9.82
C GLY A 28 30.35 28.12 -9.90
N ASP A 29 29.29 28.84 -9.56
CA ASP A 29 29.25 30.29 -9.57
C ASP A 29 30.42 30.93 -8.81
N VAL A 30 31.05 31.93 -9.40
CA VAL A 30 32.17 32.67 -8.81
C VAL A 30 31.70 34.01 -8.25
N ILE A 31 32.03 34.26 -6.98
CA ILE A 31 31.74 35.56 -6.33
C ILE A 31 32.73 36.61 -6.88
N ARG A 32 32.18 37.65 -7.49
CA ARG A 32 32.92 38.78 -8.06
C ARG A 32 33.02 39.96 -7.11
N SER A 33 31.96 40.27 -6.42
CA SER A 33 31.85 41.35 -5.49
C SER A 33 31.06 40.96 -4.26
N ALA A 34 31.65 41.10 -3.08
CA ALA A 34 31.01 40.82 -1.81
C ALA A 34 31.60 41.71 -0.70
N ALA A 35 30.84 41.91 0.36
CA ALA A 35 31.24 42.57 1.58
C ALA A 35 30.92 41.72 2.80
N PRO A 36 31.67 41.80 3.92
CA PRO A 36 31.28 41.17 5.17
C PRO A 36 29.92 41.66 5.63
N LEU A 37 29.04 40.74 6.07
CA LEU A 37 27.74 41.07 6.62
C LEU A 37 27.77 40.91 8.12
N ASP A 38 27.47 41.96 8.87
CA ASP A 38 27.31 41.88 10.32
C ASP A 38 26.07 41.09 10.69
N PRO A 39 26.19 39.98 11.46
CA PRO A 39 25.01 39.16 11.89
C PRO A 39 23.96 39.97 12.66
N LYS A 40 24.31 41.05 13.32
CA LYS A 40 23.37 41.92 14.02
C LYS A 40 22.32 42.55 13.12
N LEU A 41 22.60 42.65 11.83
CA LEU A 41 21.63 43.12 10.84
C LEU A 41 20.39 42.19 10.74
N PHE A 42 20.53 40.91 11.05
CA PHE A 42 19.43 39.97 11.08
C PHE A 42 18.46 40.22 12.24
N GLU A 43 18.94 40.81 13.34
CA GLU A 43 18.15 41.22 14.49
C GLU A 43 17.60 42.64 14.34
N GLY A 44 18.20 43.45 13.46
CA GLY A 44 17.84 44.84 13.18
C GLY A 44 17.11 45.01 11.86
N VAL A 45 17.76 45.64 10.90
CA VAL A 45 17.14 46.07 9.61
C VAL A 45 16.54 44.91 8.81
N LEU A 46 17.08 43.71 8.91
CA LEU A 46 16.61 42.53 8.20
C LEU A 46 15.65 41.67 9.03
N SER A 47 15.34 42.05 10.27
CA SER A 47 14.49 41.25 11.16
C SER A 47 13.09 40.94 10.59
N SER A 48 12.50 41.89 9.84
CA SER A 48 11.21 41.71 9.18
C SER A 48 11.22 40.64 8.07
N ARG A 49 12.40 40.28 7.58
CA ARG A 49 12.59 39.21 6.58
C ARG A 49 12.95 37.85 7.18
N VAL A 50 13.26 37.82 8.48
CA VAL A 50 13.59 36.58 9.18
C VAL A 50 12.31 35.85 9.53
N ILE A 51 12.16 34.66 8.99
CA ILE A 51 11.05 33.77 9.27
C ILE A 51 11.52 32.69 10.21
N GLN A 52 10.78 32.46 11.30
CA GLN A 52 10.95 31.30 12.15
C GLN A 52 10.08 30.17 11.60
N LYS A 53 10.70 29.01 11.37
CA LYS A 53 10.01 27.83 10.89
C LYS A 53 10.40 26.64 11.74
N THR A 54 9.40 25.94 12.30
CA THR A 54 9.62 24.63 12.92
C THR A 54 9.51 23.58 11.83
N LEU A 55 10.56 22.79 11.69
CA LEU A 55 10.61 21.64 10.78
C LEU A 55 10.70 20.37 11.61
N ILE A 56 9.85 19.44 11.32
CA ILE A 56 9.89 18.13 11.93
C ILE A 56 10.42 17.18 10.88
N ASN A 57 11.58 16.62 11.14
CA ASN A 57 12.27 15.70 10.25
C ASN A 57 12.26 14.30 10.88
N LEU A 58 12.16 13.29 10.04
CA LEU A 58 12.40 11.92 10.44
C LEU A 58 13.93 11.66 10.49
N ASP A 59 14.46 11.43 11.68
CA ASP A 59 15.78 10.82 11.81
C ASP A 59 15.69 9.35 11.40
N LYS A 60 16.08 9.06 10.17
CA LYS A 60 16.00 7.71 9.58
C LYS A 60 16.85 6.67 10.32
N LYS A 61 17.91 7.10 11.04
CA LYS A 61 18.77 6.19 11.80
C LYS A 61 18.16 5.83 13.14
N ALA A 62 17.55 6.79 13.80
CA ALA A 62 16.91 6.61 15.10
C ALA A 62 15.42 6.25 15.00
N ASP A 63 14.84 6.25 13.80
CA ASP A 63 13.42 6.06 13.51
C ASP A 63 12.52 6.90 14.45
N ARG A 64 12.89 8.18 14.64
CA ARG A 64 12.17 9.11 15.50
C ARG A 64 12.02 10.47 14.84
N PHE A 65 10.97 11.20 15.21
CA PHE A 65 10.79 12.57 14.78
C PHE A 65 11.63 13.51 15.62
N VAL A 66 12.36 14.39 14.94
CA VAL A 66 13.17 15.44 15.56
C VAL A 66 12.65 16.78 15.07
N ALA A 67 12.28 17.63 16.01
CA ALA A 67 11.90 19.00 15.70
C ALA A 67 13.13 19.90 15.69
N GLU A 68 13.26 20.67 14.63
CA GLU A 68 14.31 21.67 14.43
C GLU A 68 13.66 23.03 14.20
N LYS A 69 13.94 23.98 15.07
CA LYS A 69 13.55 25.37 14.88
C LYS A 69 14.61 26.05 14.04
N ARG A 70 14.22 26.56 12.87
CA ARG A 70 15.07 27.31 11.97
C ARG A 70 14.65 28.79 11.93
N GLN A 71 15.67 29.65 11.95
CA GLN A 71 15.50 31.02 11.52
C GLN A 71 16.08 31.12 10.11
N GLN A 72 15.32 31.66 9.17
CA GLN A 72 15.75 31.73 7.77
C GLN A 72 15.26 33.01 7.07
N ILE A 73 16.02 33.43 6.05
CA ILE A 73 15.62 34.45 5.07
C ILE A 73 15.59 33.77 3.70
N GLY A 74 14.40 33.58 3.13
CA GLY A 74 14.24 32.80 1.92
C GLY A 74 14.79 31.37 2.10
N GLN A 75 15.80 31.01 1.32
CA GLN A 75 16.48 29.70 1.42
C GLN A 75 17.69 29.70 2.40
N LEU A 76 18.08 30.87 2.89
CA LEU A 76 19.26 31.02 3.73
C LEU A 76 18.92 30.72 5.19
N ILE A 77 19.53 29.70 5.76
CA ILE A 77 19.36 29.30 7.16
C ILE A 77 20.34 30.10 8.02
N LEU A 78 19.82 30.91 8.93
CA LEU A 78 20.61 31.74 9.84
C LEU A 78 20.99 30.97 11.11
N SER A 79 20.02 30.24 11.68
CA SER A 79 20.26 29.42 12.86
C SER A 79 19.40 28.17 12.85
N LYS A 80 19.88 27.14 13.53
CA LYS A 80 19.17 25.89 13.79
C LYS A 80 19.27 25.56 15.26
N SER A 81 18.17 25.24 15.88
CA SER A 81 18.15 24.71 17.25
C SER A 81 17.24 23.49 17.30
N SER A 82 17.72 22.42 17.93
CA SER A 82 16.88 21.25 18.20
C SER A 82 15.88 21.59 19.28
N LEU A 83 14.61 21.20 19.10
CA LEU A 83 13.60 21.29 20.15
C LEU A 83 13.61 19.98 20.95
N GLU A 84 13.55 20.08 22.26
CA GLU A 84 13.59 18.91 23.14
C GLU A 84 12.33 18.04 23.07
N SER A 85 11.21 18.63 22.64
CA SER A 85 9.94 17.91 22.51
C SER A 85 9.19 18.32 21.24
N VAL A 86 8.47 17.36 20.67
CA VAL A 86 7.54 17.53 19.55
C VAL A 86 6.14 17.35 20.10
N THR A 87 5.24 18.29 19.86
CA THR A 87 3.83 18.13 20.30
C THR A 87 3.16 16.97 19.54
N PRO A 88 2.09 16.38 20.10
CA PRO A 88 1.33 15.32 19.41
C PRO A 88 0.87 15.76 18.01
N GLU A 89 0.36 16.98 17.86
CA GLU A 89 -0.14 17.53 16.61
C GLU A 89 0.96 17.70 15.57
N GLU A 90 2.11 18.21 16.00
CA GLU A 90 3.30 18.36 15.16
C GLU A 90 3.82 17.00 14.69
N ARG A 91 3.76 16.00 15.56
CA ARG A 91 4.17 14.62 15.25
C ARG A 91 3.24 14.01 14.20
N VAL A 92 1.93 14.11 14.38
CA VAL A 92 0.93 13.64 13.42
C VAL A 92 1.15 14.28 12.06
N THR A 93 1.34 15.61 12.03
CA THR A 93 1.64 16.34 10.78
C THR A 93 2.91 15.81 10.10
N ALA A 94 3.96 15.54 10.86
CA ALA A 94 5.21 14.99 10.34
C ALA A 94 5.04 13.57 9.79
N ILE A 95 4.23 12.71 10.44
CA ILE A 95 3.91 11.37 9.96
C ILE A 95 3.19 11.45 8.61
N ILE A 96 2.14 12.28 8.52
CA ILE A 96 1.38 12.48 7.28
C ILE A 96 2.30 12.95 6.14
N ASN A 97 3.17 13.94 6.39
CA ASN A 97 4.13 14.43 5.39
C ASN A 97 5.11 13.34 4.96
N ALA A 98 5.63 12.54 5.90
CA ALA A 98 6.54 11.44 5.60
C ALA A 98 5.86 10.33 4.77
N ILE A 99 4.57 10.05 5.03
CA ILE A 99 3.77 9.12 4.22
C ILE A 99 3.60 9.69 2.81
N ARG A 100 3.30 10.99 2.67
CA ARG A 100 3.15 11.64 1.35
C ARG A 100 4.43 11.59 0.52
N GLU A 101 5.58 11.82 1.13
CA GLU A 101 6.87 11.72 0.45
C GLU A 101 7.20 10.31 -0.04
N LYS A 102 6.89 9.30 0.78
CA LYS A 102 7.16 7.89 0.44
C LYS A 102 6.08 7.25 -0.43
N GLY A 103 4.90 7.85 -0.51
CA GLY A 103 3.73 7.27 -1.16
C GLY A 103 3.08 6.15 -0.33
N SER A 104 2.14 5.42 -0.94
CA SER A 104 1.38 4.34 -0.28
C SER A 104 2.25 3.21 0.29
N VAL A 105 3.48 3.05 -0.21
CA VAL A 105 4.45 2.06 0.30
C VAL A 105 4.76 2.29 1.79
N ALA A 106 4.67 3.55 2.28
CA ALA A 106 4.87 3.86 3.69
C ALA A 106 3.83 3.22 4.61
N LEU A 107 2.63 2.93 4.11
CA LEU A 107 1.55 2.30 4.86
C LEU A 107 1.77 0.78 5.03
N ALA A 108 2.65 0.19 4.24
CA ALA A 108 3.02 -1.24 4.31
C ALA A 108 1.79 -2.17 4.39
N PHE A 109 0.76 -1.92 3.55
CA PHE A 109 -0.48 -2.68 3.56
C PHE A 109 -0.22 -4.18 3.38
N SER A 110 -0.76 -4.96 4.30
CA SER A 110 -0.67 -6.42 4.25
C SER A 110 -1.47 -7.01 3.09
N GLY A 111 -1.24 -8.29 2.76
CA GLY A 111 -2.03 -9.02 1.77
C GLY A 111 -3.53 -9.03 2.10
N GLU A 112 -3.90 -9.02 3.38
CA GLU A 112 -5.31 -8.94 3.80
C GLU A 112 -5.93 -7.58 3.49
N VAL A 113 -5.18 -6.48 3.65
CA VAL A 113 -5.64 -5.13 3.26
C VAL A 113 -5.80 -5.05 1.74
N LYS A 114 -4.84 -5.59 0.98
CA LYS A 114 -4.94 -5.62 -0.48
C LYS A 114 -6.11 -6.46 -0.98
N SER A 115 -6.35 -7.61 -0.37
CA SER A 115 -7.53 -8.43 -0.64
C SER A 115 -8.83 -7.68 -0.33
N TRP A 116 -8.87 -6.96 0.79
CA TRP A 116 -10.01 -6.11 1.14
C TRP A 116 -10.25 -5.02 0.10
N GLN A 117 -9.21 -4.28 -0.30
CA GLN A 117 -9.31 -3.24 -1.33
C GLN A 117 -9.83 -3.80 -2.66
N ALA A 118 -9.34 -4.98 -3.08
CA ALA A 118 -9.79 -5.64 -4.29
C ALA A 118 -11.29 -6.03 -4.21
N ARG A 119 -11.74 -6.53 -3.06
CA ARG A 119 -13.15 -6.86 -2.81
C ARG A 119 -14.04 -5.63 -2.88
N VAL A 120 -13.65 -4.53 -2.21
CA VAL A 120 -14.39 -3.26 -2.26
C VAL A 120 -14.48 -2.74 -3.69
N SER A 121 -13.37 -2.75 -4.43
CA SER A 121 -13.32 -2.29 -5.82
C SER A 121 -14.23 -3.11 -6.74
N LEU A 122 -14.24 -4.45 -6.57
CA LEU A 122 -15.13 -5.32 -7.34
C LEU A 122 -16.60 -5.10 -6.95
N ALA A 123 -16.92 -5.03 -5.66
CA ALA A 123 -18.29 -4.80 -5.20
C ALA A 123 -18.83 -3.44 -5.68
N ALA A 124 -17.97 -2.43 -5.77
CA ALA A 124 -18.33 -1.10 -6.27
C ALA A 124 -18.77 -1.09 -7.75
N THR A 125 -18.51 -2.14 -8.52
CA THR A 125 -19.03 -2.27 -9.88
C THR A 125 -20.55 -2.46 -9.93
N LEU A 126 -21.15 -2.97 -8.83
CA LEU A 126 -22.60 -3.18 -8.70
C LEU A 126 -23.25 -2.32 -7.60
N ASP A 127 -22.45 -1.72 -6.72
CA ASP A 127 -22.93 -0.89 -5.62
C ASP A 127 -22.15 0.45 -5.61
N GLU A 128 -22.70 1.45 -6.29
CA GLU A 128 -22.11 2.79 -6.42
C GLU A 128 -22.04 3.55 -5.08
N THR A 129 -22.65 3.06 -4.01
CA THR A 129 -22.56 3.68 -2.68
C THR A 129 -21.23 3.39 -1.99
N LEU A 130 -20.46 2.41 -2.49
CA LEU A 130 -19.18 2.03 -1.92
C LEU A 130 -18.10 3.07 -2.28
N PRO A 131 -17.34 3.56 -1.29
CA PRO A 131 -16.26 4.51 -1.55
C PRO A 131 -15.07 3.82 -2.22
N ASP A 132 -14.33 4.60 -3.01
CA ASP A 132 -13.03 4.17 -3.53
C ASP A 132 -12.02 4.06 -2.38
N GLN A 133 -11.59 2.85 -2.06
CA GLN A 133 -10.54 2.55 -1.09
C GLN A 133 -9.21 2.13 -1.77
N SER A 134 -8.98 2.55 -3.01
CA SER A 134 -7.69 2.37 -3.67
C SER A 134 -6.57 3.13 -2.94
N ASP A 135 -5.32 2.71 -3.15
CA ASP A 135 -4.16 3.42 -2.60
C ASP A 135 -4.19 4.91 -2.97
N ALA A 136 -4.60 5.24 -4.21
CA ALA A 136 -4.67 6.62 -4.68
C ALA A 136 -5.72 7.45 -3.94
N ALA A 137 -6.91 6.89 -3.70
CA ALA A 137 -7.98 7.56 -2.97
C ALA A 137 -7.62 7.73 -1.49
N LEU A 138 -7.07 6.69 -0.87
CA LEU A 138 -6.61 6.74 0.52
C LEU A 138 -5.48 7.75 0.73
N MET A 139 -4.55 7.87 -0.21
CA MET A 139 -3.49 8.87 -0.15
C MET A 139 -4.00 10.30 -0.28
N LYS A 140 -5.10 10.53 -0.99
CA LYS A 140 -5.73 11.88 -1.09
C LYS A 140 -6.42 12.29 0.20
N SER A 141 -6.94 11.35 0.96
CA SER A 141 -7.76 11.58 2.16
C SER A 141 -7.08 11.15 3.47
N LEU A 142 -5.74 11.07 3.50
CA LEU A 142 -4.96 10.58 4.66
C LEU A 142 -5.39 11.21 5.98
N GLU A 143 -5.64 12.51 5.99
CA GLU A 143 -6.01 13.25 7.20
C GLU A 143 -7.35 12.80 7.76
N VAL A 144 -8.28 12.43 6.89
CA VAL A 144 -9.64 12.07 7.29
C VAL A 144 -9.67 10.72 7.99
N TRP A 145 -8.99 9.73 7.41
CA TRP A 145 -9.12 8.36 7.87
C TRP A 145 -7.98 7.89 8.78
N LEU A 146 -6.78 8.47 8.69
CA LEU A 146 -5.60 7.96 9.39
C LEU A 146 -5.30 8.73 10.69
N ILE A 147 -5.49 10.06 10.71
CA ILE A 147 -5.17 10.90 11.89
C ILE A 147 -5.77 10.36 13.19
N PRO A 148 -7.03 9.90 13.25
CA PRO A 148 -7.61 9.41 14.50
C PRO A 148 -6.84 8.24 15.15
N TYR A 149 -6.03 7.53 14.37
CA TYR A 149 -5.27 6.35 14.81
C TYR A 149 -3.78 6.63 15.03
N LEU A 150 -3.34 7.89 14.87
CA LEU A 150 -1.93 8.26 15.01
C LEU A 150 -1.56 8.81 16.39
N ALA A 151 -2.50 8.93 17.33
CA ALA A 151 -2.27 9.54 18.65
C ALA A 151 -1.07 8.91 19.39
N ASP A 152 -0.98 7.58 19.38
CA ASP A 152 0.07 6.82 20.07
C ASP A 152 1.26 6.48 19.16
N THR A 153 1.26 6.94 17.90
CA THR A 153 2.32 6.67 16.94
C THR A 153 3.50 7.60 17.19
N SER A 154 4.63 7.04 17.63
CA SER A 154 5.85 7.79 17.90
C SER A 154 6.91 7.66 16.81
N LYS A 155 6.82 6.64 15.96
CA LYS A 155 7.77 6.29 14.90
C LYS A 155 7.03 5.89 13.62
N ILE A 156 7.69 6.00 12.48
CA ILE A 156 7.11 5.52 11.21
C ILE A 156 6.90 4.00 11.24
N SER A 157 7.81 3.25 11.87
CA SER A 157 7.67 1.80 12.01
C SER A 157 6.43 1.37 12.80
N ASP A 158 5.88 2.24 13.66
CA ASP A 158 4.65 1.96 14.41
C ASP A 158 3.42 1.86 13.48
N LEU A 159 3.46 2.45 12.27
CA LEU A 159 2.39 2.29 11.28
C LEU A 159 2.14 0.81 10.94
N GLY A 160 3.17 -0.02 10.93
CA GLY A 160 3.04 -1.46 10.71
C GLY A 160 2.28 -2.22 11.80
N LYS A 161 2.02 -1.58 12.97
CA LYS A 161 1.25 -2.17 14.07
C LYS A 161 -0.25 -1.84 13.98
N LEU A 162 -0.63 -0.90 13.10
CA LEU A 162 -2.02 -0.51 12.90
C LEU A 162 -2.79 -1.61 12.16
N ASP A 163 -3.96 -1.95 12.66
CA ASP A 163 -4.90 -2.83 11.94
C ASP A 163 -5.61 -2.05 10.83
N PHE A 164 -4.89 -1.83 9.72
CA PHE A 164 -5.43 -1.11 8.57
C PHE A 164 -6.70 -1.74 8.00
N ARG A 165 -6.85 -3.08 8.08
CA ARG A 165 -8.07 -3.74 7.62
C ARG A 165 -9.28 -3.27 8.40
N SER A 166 -9.21 -3.30 9.72
CA SER A 166 -10.29 -2.80 10.59
C SER A 166 -10.51 -1.30 10.42
N ILE A 167 -9.45 -0.51 10.29
CA ILE A 167 -9.54 0.94 10.04
C ILE A 167 -10.31 1.23 8.76
N LEU A 168 -9.99 0.58 7.66
CA LEU A 168 -10.67 0.77 6.36
C LEU A 168 -12.12 0.26 6.40
N LYS A 169 -12.35 -0.87 7.07
CA LYS A 169 -13.69 -1.42 7.25
C LYS A 169 -14.59 -0.49 8.06
N ASN A 170 -14.06 0.13 9.11
CA ASN A 170 -14.79 1.05 9.98
C ASN A 170 -15.19 2.38 9.31
N GLN A 171 -14.63 2.71 8.14
CA GLN A 171 -15.09 3.85 7.34
C GLN A 171 -16.42 3.59 6.63
N LEU A 172 -16.86 2.34 6.57
CA LEU A 172 -18.05 1.92 5.87
C LEU A 172 -19.22 1.77 6.82
N THR A 173 -20.43 2.08 6.33
CA THR A 173 -21.67 1.77 7.06
C THR A 173 -21.86 0.25 7.16
N TRP A 174 -22.75 -0.17 8.04
CA TRP A 174 -23.06 -1.58 8.19
C TRP A 174 -23.67 -2.18 6.89
N GLU A 175 -24.53 -1.42 6.21
CA GLU A 175 -25.13 -1.79 4.93
C GLU A 175 -24.07 -2.00 3.84
N GLN A 176 -23.11 -1.08 3.75
CA GLN A 176 -21.99 -1.18 2.81
C GLN A 176 -21.13 -2.41 3.09
N GLN A 177 -20.80 -2.67 4.36
CA GLN A 177 -20.05 -3.87 4.74
C GLN A 177 -20.81 -5.15 4.36
N LYS A 178 -22.12 -5.19 4.60
CA LYS A 178 -22.99 -6.33 4.23
C LYS A 178 -23.09 -6.51 2.71
N SER A 179 -23.14 -5.42 1.97
CA SER A 179 -23.09 -5.44 0.50
C SER A 179 -21.80 -6.09 -0.01
N ILE A 180 -20.64 -5.67 0.51
CA ILE A 180 -19.35 -6.27 0.15
C ILE A 180 -19.30 -7.76 0.48
N GLU A 181 -19.73 -8.18 1.67
CA GLU A 181 -19.73 -9.60 2.06
C GLU A 181 -20.65 -10.45 1.16
N LYS A 182 -21.76 -9.88 0.67
CA LYS A 182 -22.66 -10.56 -0.26
C LYS A 182 -22.09 -10.62 -1.68
N LEU A 183 -21.58 -9.49 -2.20
CA LEU A 183 -21.13 -9.38 -3.58
C LEU A 183 -19.77 -10.03 -3.83
N THR A 184 -18.88 -9.94 -2.83
CA THR A 184 -17.51 -10.43 -2.90
C THR A 184 -17.14 -11.19 -1.62
N PRO A 185 -17.73 -12.38 -1.39
CA PRO A 185 -17.50 -13.17 -0.17
C PRO A 185 -16.02 -13.56 -0.06
N THR A 186 -15.53 -13.75 1.17
CA THR A 186 -14.15 -14.19 1.40
C THR A 186 -13.91 -15.65 1.06
N GLU A 187 -14.99 -16.44 1.05
CA GLU A 187 -14.94 -17.88 0.83
C GLU A 187 -16.25 -18.38 0.24
N LEU A 188 -16.21 -19.53 -0.42
CA LEU A 188 -17.37 -20.22 -0.97
C LEU A 188 -17.37 -21.68 -0.53
N SER A 189 -18.58 -22.24 -0.33
CA SER A 189 -18.77 -23.67 -0.15
C SER A 189 -18.71 -24.38 -1.50
N VAL A 190 -17.92 -25.44 -1.57
CA VAL A 190 -17.80 -26.31 -2.75
C VAL A 190 -18.69 -27.56 -2.57
N PRO A 191 -18.98 -28.35 -3.61
CA PRO A 191 -19.88 -29.50 -3.55
C PRO A 191 -19.58 -30.54 -2.44
N SER A 192 -18.31 -30.70 -2.05
CA SER A 192 -17.93 -31.59 -0.94
C SER A 192 -18.39 -31.11 0.45
N GLY A 193 -18.93 -29.89 0.56
CA GLY A 193 -19.25 -29.24 1.83
C GLY A 193 -18.07 -28.48 2.45
N ASP A 194 -16.88 -28.58 1.87
CA ASP A 194 -15.74 -27.79 2.32
C ASP A 194 -15.92 -26.30 1.97
N THR A 195 -15.40 -25.44 2.81
CA THR A 195 -15.34 -24.00 2.56
C THR A 195 -13.95 -23.62 2.06
N VAL A 196 -13.89 -22.94 0.92
CA VAL A 196 -12.65 -22.58 0.22
C VAL A 196 -12.53 -21.08 0.10
N LYS A 197 -11.39 -20.53 0.50
CA LYS A 197 -11.08 -19.11 0.40
C LYS A 197 -10.91 -18.68 -1.05
N ILE A 198 -11.41 -17.47 -1.36
CA ILE A 198 -11.21 -16.83 -2.66
C ILE A 198 -9.99 -15.93 -2.58
N ASP A 199 -9.08 -16.08 -3.52
CA ASP A 199 -7.91 -15.22 -3.68
C ASP A 199 -8.25 -14.03 -4.60
N TYR A 200 -8.39 -12.86 -3.99
CA TYR A 200 -8.65 -11.60 -4.67
C TYR A 200 -7.39 -10.85 -5.11
N SER A 201 -6.21 -11.44 -4.95
CA SER A 201 -4.96 -10.84 -5.45
C SER A 201 -4.81 -10.95 -6.97
N GLN A 202 -5.66 -11.73 -7.62
CA GLN A 202 -5.66 -11.99 -9.05
C GLN A 202 -6.97 -11.48 -9.71
N ASN A 203 -6.92 -11.26 -11.00
CA ASN A 203 -8.07 -10.84 -11.79
C ASN A 203 -8.23 -11.76 -13.02
N PRO A 204 -9.31 -12.54 -13.13
CA PRO A 204 -10.40 -12.68 -12.14
C PRO A 204 -9.94 -13.36 -10.84
N PRO A 205 -10.70 -13.21 -9.72
CA PRO A 205 -10.39 -13.87 -8.45
C PRO A 205 -10.37 -15.39 -8.59
N VAL A 206 -9.51 -16.03 -7.78
CA VAL A 206 -9.21 -17.45 -7.90
C VAL A 206 -9.84 -18.26 -6.77
N LEU A 207 -10.45 -19.38 -7.12
CA LEU A 207 -10.88 -20.44 -6.21
C LEU A 207 -10.00 -21.68 -6.43
N ALA A 208 -9.05 -21.93 -5.52
CA ALA A 208 -8.14 -23.06 -5.62
C ALA A 208 -8.63 -24.21 -4.71
N THR A 209 -9.00 -25.34 -5.32
CA THR A 209 -9.52 -26.49 -4.58
C THR A 209 -9.12 -27.82 -5.23
N LYS A 210 -9.15 -28.91 -4.47
CA LYS A 210 -8.88 -30.25 -5.01
C LYS A 210 -9.97 -30.63 -6.02
N LEU A 211 -9.57 -31.27 -7.11
CA LEU A 211 -10.47 -31.66 -8.19
C LEU A 211 -11.66 -32.48 -7.68
N GLN A 212 -11.43 -33.40 -6.75
CA GLN A 212 -12.45 -34.30 -6.23
C GLN A 212 -13.54 -33.60 -5.40
N THR A 213 -13.23 -32.41 -4.86
CA THR A 213 -14.23 -31.59 -4.11
C THR A 213 -15.28 -30.99 -5.02
N MET A 214 -15.00 -30.94 -6.32
CA MET A 214 -15.84 -30.34 -7.36
C MET A 214 -16.65 -31.36 -8.17
N PHE A 215 -16.58 -32.66 -7.85
CA PHE A 215 -17.41 -33.65 -8.50
C PHE A 215 -18.90 -33.28 -8.39
N GLY A 216 -19.67 -33.55 -9.42
CA GLY A 216 -21.09 -33.16 -9.53
C GLY A 216 -21.33 -31.70 -9.88
N CYS A 217 -20.29 -30.84 -9.90
CA CYS A 217 -20.44 -29.42 -10.20
C CYS A 217 -20.35 -29.17 -11.70
N THR A 218 -21.48 -28.80 -12.33
CA THR A 218 -21.55 -28.49 -13.77
C THR A 218 -21.26 -27.01 -14.05
N THR A 219 -21.63 -26.12 -13.13
CA THR A 219 -21.51 -24.67 -13.29
C THR A 219 -20.31 -24.12 -12.55
N THR A 220 -19.59 -23.20 -13.19
CA THR A 220 -18.49 -22.51 -12.54
C THR A 220 -19.01 -21.60 -11.42
N PRO A 221 -18.45 -21.67 -10.20
CA PRO A 221 -18.79 -20.74 -9.13
C PRO A 221 -18.58 -19.28 -9.54
N THR A 222 -19.52 -18.43 -9.13
CA THR A 222 -19.56 -17.01 -9.47
C THR A 222 -19.64 -16.15 -8.21
N ILE A 223 -19.25 -14.89 -8.35
CA ILE A 223 -19.47 -13.80 -7.39
C ILE A 223 -20.22 -12.65 -8.07
N LEU A 224 -20.42 -11.52 -7.39
CA LEU A 224 -21.16 -10.36 -7.93
C LEU A 224 -22.57 -10.74 -8.42
N ASN A 225 -23.34 -11.43 -7.57
CA ASN A 225 -24.69 -11.91 -7.89
C ASN A 225 -24.76 -12.80 -9.15
N GLY A 226 -23.68 -13.48 -9.50
CA GLY A 226 -23.64 -14.37 -10.68
C GLY A 226 -22.93 -13.78 -11.89
N GLU A 227 -22.55 -12.50 -11.87
CA GLU A 227 -22.00 -11.81 -13.03
C GLU A 227 -20.53 -12.14 -13.31
N LEU A 228 -19.75 -12.48 -12.26
CA LEU A 228 -18.33 -12.77 -12.42
C LEU A 228 -17.99 -14.23 -12.10
N PRO A 229 -17.69 -15.08 -13.11
CA PRO A 229 -17.19 -16.42 -12.88
C PRO A 229 -15.75 -16.37 -12.31
N LEU A 230 -15.50 -17.18 -11.28
CA LEU A 230 -14.18 -17.31 -10.69
C LEU A 230 -13.23 -18.09 -11.61
N MET A 231 -11.94 -17.81 -11.49
CA MET A 231 -10.89 -18.67 -12.03
C MET A 231 -10.72 -19.87 -11.11
N ILE A 232 -11.00 -21.07 -11.59
CA ILE A 232 -10.90 -22.29 -10.80
C ILE A 232 -9.54 -22.91 -11.01
N HIS A 233 -8.75 -23.02 -9.95
CA HIS A 233 -7.52 -23.82 -9.92
C HIS A 233 -7.87 -25.20 -9.36
N LEU A 234 -8.03 -26.18 -10.23
CA LEU A 234 -8.23 -27.57 -9.86
C LEU A 234 -6.91 -28.19 -9.46
N LEU A 235 -6.81 -28.63 -8.21
CA LEU A 235 -5.58 -29.16 -7.62
C LEU A 235 -5.62 -30.70 -7.54
N SER A 236 -4.44 -31.30 -7.66
CA SER A 236 -4.23 -32.71 -7.33
C SER A 236 -4.43 -32.98 -5.83
N PRO A 237 -4.55 -34.22 -5.41
CA PRO A 237 -4.59 -34.58 -3.99
C PRO A 237 -3.41 -34.03 -3.16
N ALA A 238 -2.26 -33.81 -3.79
CA ALA A 238 -1.06 -33.22 -3.17
C ALA A 238 -1.01 -31.68 -3.25
N GLY A 239 -2.11 -31.02 -3.69
CA GLY A 239 -2.21 -29.55 -3.76
C GLY A 239 -1.48 -28.93 -4.96
N ARG A 240 -1.06 -29.71 -5.96
CA ARG A 240 -0.42 -29.19 -7.16
C ARG A 240 -1.47 -28.85 -8.23
N PRO A 241 -1.34 -27.73 -8.96
CA PRO A 241 -2.25 -27.42 -10.05
C PRO A 241 -2.32 -28.52 -11.09
N LEU A 242 -3.53 -28.94 -11.46
CA LEU A 242 -3.83 -29.86 -12.57
C LEU A 242 -4.38 -29.10 -13.75
N GLN A 243 -5.30 -28.17 -13.49
CA GLN A 243 -5.96 -27.36 -14.52
C GLN A 243 -6.39 -26.02 -13.94
N ILE A 244 -6.37 -25.00 -14.77
CA ILE A 244 -6.89 -23.68 -14.52
C ILE A 244 -7.99 -23.42 -15.55
N THR A 245 -9.19 -23.09 -15.10
CA THR A 245 -10.34 -22.90 -16.00
C THR A 245 -11.37 -21.93 -15.42
N GLN A 246 -12.10 -21.22 -16.28
CA GLN A 246 -13.34 -20.53 -15.95
C GLN A 246 -14.57 -21.29 -16.44
N SER A 247 -14.41 -22.46 -17.08
CA SER A 247 -15.52 -23.31 -17.53
C SER A 247 -15.33 -24.72 -17.01
N LEU A 248 -16.01 -25.07 -15.93
CA LEU A 248 -16.03 -26.43 -15.40
C LEU A 248 -16.69 -27.40 -16.39
N GLU A 249 -17.72 -26.96 -17.10
CA GLU A 249 -18.40 -27.80 -18.10
C GLU A 249 -17.41 -28.26 -19.19
N SER A 250 -16.68 -27.33 -19.79
CA SER A 250 -15.67 -27.66 -20.81
C SER A 250 -14.55 -28.52 -20.24
N PHE A 251 -14.13 -28.23 -19.00
CA PHE A 251 -13.12 -29.04 -18.33
C PHE A 251 -13.55 -30.50 -18.17
N TRP A 252 -14.77 -30.76 -17.67
CA TRP A 252 -15.25 -32.12 -17.46
C TRP A 252 -15.38 -32.90 -18.77
N ARG A 253 -15.85 -32.24 -19.84
CA ARG A 253 -16.07 -32.84 -21.14
C ARG A 253 -14.76 -33.13 -21.87
N ASP A 254 -13.85 -32.13 -21.92
CA ASP A 254 -12.76 -32.13 -22.90
C ASP A 254 -11.40 -32.47 -22.25
N VAL A 255 -11.18 -32.13 -20.98
CA VAL A 255 -9.85 -32.22 -20.32
C VAL A 255 -9.78 -33.33 -19.27
N TYR A 256 -10.86 -33.51 -18.51
CA TYR A 256 -10.90 -34.48 -17.41
C TYR A 256 -10.51 -35.92 -17.81
N PRO A 257 -10.90 -36.47 -18.97
CA PRO A 257 -10.53 -37.84 -19.36
C PRO A 257 -8.99 -38.05 -19.37
N GLU A 258 -8.23 -37.11 -19.88
CA GLU A 258 -6.77 -37.17 -19.89
C GLU A 258 -6.17 -36.98 -18.49
N VAL A 259 -6.65 -35.99 -17.74
CA VAL A 259 -6.25 -35.75 -16.34
C VAL A 259 -6.51 -37.01 -15.49
N ARG A 260 -7.67 -37.65 -15.67
CA ARG A 260 -8.02 -38.88 -14.98
C ARG A 260 -7.04 -40.01 -15.27
N LYS A 261 -6.73 -40.24 -16.55
CA LYS A 261 -5.81 -41.29 -17.01
C LYS A 261 -4.45 -41.14 -16.35
N GLU A 262 -3.88 -39.95 -16.32
CA GLU A 262 -2.60 -39.68 -15.69
C GLU A 262 -2.68 -39.78 -14.16
N MET A 263 -3.67 -39.17 -13.55
CA MET A 263 -3.74 -39.03 -12.11
C MET A 263 -4.18 -40.31 -11.40
N LYS A 264 -4.96 -41.19 -12.04
CA LYS A 264 -5.33 -42.50 -11.50
C LYS A 264 -4.10 -43.36 -11.22
N GLY A 265 -3.08 -43.31 -12.10
CA GLY A 265 -1.81 -43.98 -11.87
C GLY A 265 -0.98 -43.39 -10.73
N ARG A 266 -1.00 -42.07 -10.64
CA ARG A 266 -0.20 -41.30 -9.67
C ARG A 266 -0.79 -41.28 -8.26
N TYR A 267 -2.13 -41.25 -8.16
CA TYR A 267 -2.89 -41.18 -6.91
C TYR A 267 -3.98 -42.24 -6.82
N PRO A 268 -3.63 -43.56 -6.81
CA PRO A 268 -4.57 -44.68 -6.88
C PRO A 268 -5.54 -44.79 -5.70
N LYS A 269 -5.15 -44.18 -4.56
CA LYS A 269 -6.00 -44.15 -3.35
C LYS A 269 -7.14 -43.11 -3.39
N HIS A 270 -7.11 -42.21 -4.39
CA HIS A 270 -8.14 -41.19 -4.55
C HIS A 270 -9.16 -41.61 -5.63
N PRO A 271 -10.43 -41.15 -5.56
CA PRO A 271 -11.43 -41.49 -6.57
C PRO A 271 -11.12 -40.77 -7.89
N TRP A 272 -11.19 -41.55 -8.99
CA TRP A 272 -11.06 -41.09 -10.37
C TRP A 272 -12.16 -41.76 -11.21
N PRO A 273 -13.43 -41.35 -11.02
CA PRO A 273 -14.58 -41.97 -11.71
C PRO A 273 -14.55 -41.71 -13.22
N ASP A 274 -15.20 -42.58 -13.98
CA ASP A 274 -15.43 -42.36 -15.42
C ASP A 274 -16.41 -41.21 -15.66
N ASP A 275 -17.46 -41.14 -14.81
CA ASP A 275 -18.39 -40.03 -14.77
C ASP A 275 -18.14 -39.19 -13.51
N PRO A 276 -17.46 -38.05 -13.61
CA PRO A 276 -17.19 -37.16 -12.50
C PRO A 276 -18.43 -36.35 -12.07
N LEU A 277 -19.45 -36.22 -12.94
CA LEU A 277 -20.65 -35.48 -12.67
C LEU A 277 -21.67 -36.29 -11.86
N GLY A 278 -21.73 -37.60 -12.08
CA GLY A 278 -22.52 -38.53 -11.27
C GLY A 278 -21.83 -38.97 -9.98
N ALA A 279 -20.58 -38.67 -9.79
CA ALA A 279 -19.81 -39.10 -8.62
C ALA A 279 -20.01 -38.17 -7.41
N PRO A 280 -20.05 -38.71 -6.17
CA PRO A 280 -20.13 -37.91 -4.96
C PRO A 280 -18.83 -37.10 -4.76
N PRO A 281 -18.94 -35.79 -4.47
CA PRO A 281 -17.78 -34.95 -4.17
C PRO A 281 -17.13 -35.37 -2.85
N THR A 282 -15.80 -35.30 -2.78
CA THR A 282 -15.09 -35.73 -1.58
C THR A 282 -13.72 -35.05 -1.44
N ASN A 283 -13.31 -34.84 -0.19
CA ASN A 283 -11.95 -34.43 0.17
C ASN A 283 -11.12 -35.61 0.77
N ARG A 284 -11.72 -36.79 0.87
CA ARG A 284 -11.14 -37.96 1.54
C ARG A 284 -10.56 -38.94 0.51
N THR A 285 -9.57 -39.72 0.95
CA THR A 285 -9.15 -40.97 0.28
C THR A 285 -10.20 -42.05 0.44
N ARG A 286 -10.20 -43.01 -0.46
CA ARG A 286 -10.98 -44.26 -0.31
C ARG A 286 -10.57 -45.04 0.91
#